data_085ad1a0e6cd08d5fbc725d048a9b338
#
_entry.id   085ad1a0e6cd08d5fbc725d048a9b338
#
_cell.length_a   1.000
_cell.length_b   1.000
_cell.length_c   1.000
_cell.angle_alpha   90.00
_cell.angle_beta   90.00
_cell.angle_gamma   90.00
#
_symmetry.space_group_name_H-M   'P 1'
#
loop_
_entity.id
_entity.type
_entity.pdbx_description
1 polymer ?
#
loop_
_entity_poly.entity_id
_entity_poly.type
_entity_poly.pdbx_seq_one_letter_code
_entity_poly.pdbx_strand_id
1 'polypeptide(L)'
;GTKALGYTKIGNDCLIMATSHIAHDCVLGNHVIIVNGCGIAGHVEIGDFTVMGGLSAVHQFGKIGKHVMISGGTLVRKDIPPYVKVAREPMSYAGINSVGLRRRGFSNDRIFEIQKIYKYLFQSKMNVSQATRFIENEMPPTEERDEILEFIKNSPRGIVKGYGTGKE
;
A
#
# COMPACT_ATOMS: atom_id res chain seq x y z
N GLY A 1 -17.08 -11.63 -18.73
CA GLY A 1 -16.76 -10.30 -18.25
C GLY A 1 -17.65 -9.89 -17.11
N THR A 2 -17.06 -9.43 -16.06
CA THR A 2 -17.77 -8.86 -14.94
C THR A 2 -18.36 -7.50 -15.32
N LYS A 3 -19.47 -7.12 -14.72
CA LYS A 3 -20.15 -5.83 -15.00
C LYS A 3 -19.46 -4.59 -14.39
N ALA A 4 -18.18 -4.69 -13.96
CA ALA A 4 -17.48 -3.58 -13.34
C ALA A 4 -16.86 -2.61 -14.36
N LEU A 5 -15.53 -2.53 -14.47
CA LEU A 5 -14.88 -1.64 -15.43
C LEU A 5 -14.93 -2.20 -16.87
N GLY A 6 -14.91 -3.52 -17.02
CA GLY A 6 -14.87 -4.22 -18.31
C GLY A 6 -13.51 -4.18 -19.00
N TYR A 7 -12.49 -3.63 -18.34
CA TYR A 7 -11.11 -3.56 -18.84
C TYR A 7 -10.10 -3.51 -17.69
N THR A 8 -8.86 -3.88 -17.98
CA THR A 8 -7.72 -3.64 -17.09
C THR A 8 -6.94 -2.45 -17.60
N LYS A 9 -6.65 -1.49 -16.71
CA LYS A 9 -5.89 -0.29 -17.02
C LYS A 9 -4.52 -0.36 -16.37
N ILE A 10 -3.47 -0.12 -17.16
CA ILE A 10 -2.09 -0.01 -16.69
C ILE A 10 -1.58 1.37 -17.09
N GLY A 11 -1.02 2.11 -16.14
CA GLY A 11 -0.47 3.43 -16.34
C GLY A 11 0.82 3.42 -17.17
N ASN A 12 1.49 4.57 -17.20
CA ASN A 12 2.71 4.76 -17.99
C ASN A 12 3.96 4.30 -17.23
N ASP A 13 5.01 3.98 -17.97
CA ASP A 13 6.35 3.65 -17.44
C ASP A 13 6.35 2.51 -16.40
N CYS A 14 5.42 1.56 -16.57
CA CYS A 14 5.35 0.37 -15.74
C CYS A 14 6.30 -0.72 -16.22
N LEU A 15 6.91 -1.45 -15.29
CA LEU A 15 7.72 -2.62 -15.56
C LEU A 15 7.00 -3.87 -15.04
N ILE A 16 6.52 -4.71 -15.95
CA ILE A 16 5.87 -5.98 -15.62
C ILE A 16 6.79 -7.09 -16.07
N MET A 17 7.40 -7.78 -15.11
CA MET A 17 8.39 -8.80 -15.40
C MET A 17 7.76 -10.16 -15.74
N ALA A 18 8.58 -11.06 -16.23
CA ALA A 18 8.16 -12.35 -16.77
C ALA A 18 7.27 -13.16 -15.81
N THR A 19 6.34 -13.92 -16.38
CA THR A 19 5.43 -14.84 -15.69
C THR A 19 4.48 -14.19 -14.67
N SER A 20 4.39 -12.86 -14.64
CA SER A 20 3.41 -12.17 -13.82
C SER A 20 2.04 -12.13 -14.50
N HIS A 21 0.97 -12.19 -13.70
CA HIS A 21 -0.41 -12.16 -14.16
C HIS A 21 -1.16 -10.99 -13.53
N ILE A 22 -1.84 -10.22 -14.36
CA ILE A 22 -2.76 -9.15 -13.94
C ILE A 22 -4.14 -9.50 -14.47
N ALA A 23 -5.08 -9.76 -13.56
CA ALA A 23 -6.41 -10.19 -13.91
C ALA A 23 -7.31 -9.03 -14.42
N HIS A 24 -8.58 -9.35 -14.63
CA HIS A 24 -9.58 -8.42 -15.14
C HIS A 24 -9.90 -7.27 -14.18
N ASP A 25 -10.32 -6.15 -14.72
CA ASP A 25 -10.81 -4.96 -13.96
C ASP A 25 -9.79 -4.37 -12.97
N CYS A 26 -8.48 -4.64 -13.16
CA CYS A 26 -7.42 -4.04 -12.36
C CYS A 26 -7.08 -2.62 -12.83
N VAL A 27 -6.66 -1.78 -11.90
CA VAL A 27 -6.15 -0.43 -12.19
C VAL A 27 -4.77 -0.27 -11.56
N LEU A 28 -3.75 -0.15 -12.39
CA LEU A 28 -2.38 0.16 -11.98
C LEU A 28 -2.05 1.60 -12.36
N GLY A 29 -1.45 2.33 -11.44
CA GLY A 29 -0.94 3.68 -11.66
C GLY A 29 0.31 3.70 -12.53
N ASN A 30 1.03 4.83 -12.50
CA ASN A 30 2.25 5.03 -13.27
C ASN A 30 3.49 4.53 -12.50
N HIS A 31 4.54 4.17 -13.22
CA HIS A 31 5.84 3.74 -12.66
C HIS A 31 5.73 2.56 -11.70
N VAL A 32 4.72 1.70 -11.87
CA VAL A 32 4.55 0.49 -11.06
C VAL A 32 5.51 -0.60 -11.54
N ILE A 33 6.17 -1.27 -10.60
CA ILE A 33 7.06 -2.39 -10.90
C ILE A 33 6.45 -3.67 -10.31
N ILE A 34 6.17 -4.63 -11.18
CA ILE A 34 5.71 -5.97 -10.82
C ILE A 34 6.83 -6.95 -11.17
N VAL A 35 7.49 -7.48 -10.14
CA VAL A 35 8.62 -8.39 -10.29
C VAL A 35 8.12 -9.79 -10.70
N ASN A 36 8.99 -10.66 -11.18
CA ASN A 36 8.66 -11.98 -11.74
C ASN A 36 7.68 -12.80 -10.89
N GLY A 37 6.75 -13.46 -11.56
CA GLY A 37 5.87 -14.47 -10.96
C GLY A 37 4.81 -13.91 -10.00
N CYS A 38 4.52 -12.63 -10.06
CA CYS A 38 3.45 -12.04 -9.26
C CYS A 38 2.07 -12.38 -9.81
N GLY A 39 1.13 -12.63 -8.89
CA GLY A 39 -0.28 -12.86 -9.20
C GLY A 39 -1.18 -11.75 -8.68
N ILE A 40 -1.81 -10.98 -9.56
CA ILE A 40 -2.74 -9.92 -9.19
C ILE A 40 -4.15 -10.36 -9.59
N ALA A 41 -5.00 -10.62 -8.60
CA ALA A 41 -6.37 -11.04 -8.81
C ALA A 41 -7.26 -9.89 -9.32
N GLY A 42 -8.51 -10.19 -9.68
CA GLY A 42 -9.42 -9.20 -10.27
C GLY A 42 -9.74 -8.02 -9.35
N HIS A 43 -10.03 -6.87 -9.96
CA HIS A 43 -10.45 -5.63 -9.27
C HIS A 43 -9.42 -5.05 -8.29
N VAL A 44 -8.14 -5.33 -8.49
CA VAL A 44 -7.06 -4.78 -7.65
C VAL A 44 -6.68 -3.38 -8.14
N GLU A 45 -6.49 -2.47 -7.19
CA GLU A 45 -5.98 -1.13 -7.44
C GLU A 45 -4.56 -0.99 -6.86
N ILE A 46 -3.63 -0.50 -7.67
CA ILE A 46 -2.23 -0.26 -7.25
C ILE A 46 -1.84 1.17 -7.59
N GLY A 47 -1.43 1.93 -6.59
CA GLY A 47 -1.00 3.31 -6.75
C GLY A 47 0.38 3.48 -7.40
N ASP A 48 0.66 4.70 -7.84
CA ASP A 48 1.90 5.07 -8.53
C ASP A 48 3.16 4.69 -7.73
N PHE A 49 4.24 4.38 -8.45
CA PHE A 49 5.56 4.10 -7.89
C PHE A 49 5.61 2.91 -6.91
N THR A 50 4.61 2.06 -6.89
CA THR A 50 4.60 0.87 -6.05
C THR A 50 5.45 -0.23 -6.68
N VAL A 51 6.21 -0.91 -5.83
CA VAL A 51 7.05 -2.06 -6.22
C VAL A 51 6.52 -3.32 -5.55
N MET A 52 6.17 -4.30 -6.34
CA MET A 52 5.72 -5.60 -5.89
C MET A 52 6.83 -6.64 -6.08
N GLY A 53 7.40 -7.12 -4.98
CA GLY A 53 8.48 -8.10 -4.98
C GLY A 53 8.04 -9.44 -5.57
N GLY A 54 8.97 -10.15 -6.17
CA GLY A 54 8.69 -11.38 -6.92
C GLY A 54 7.97 -12.45 -6.13
N LEU A 55 7.18 -13.28 -6.81
CA LEU A 55 6.39 -14.37 -6.23
C LEU A 55 5.35 -13.92 -5.19
N SER A 56 4.97 -12.65 -5.22
CA SER A 56 3.91 -12.11 -4.35
C SER A 56 2.54 -12.23 -5.02
N ALA A 57 1.48 -12.24 -4.21
CA ALA A 57 0.13 -12.29 -4.74
C ALA A 57 -0.80 -11.29 -4.02
N VAL A 58 -1.76 -10.73 -4.76
CA VAL A 58 -2.76 -9.81 -4.23
C VAL A 58 -4.14 -10.42 -4.36
N HIS A 59 -4.85 -10.50 -3.23
CA HIS A 59 -6.21 -10.99 -3.19
C HIS A 59 -7.18 -10.06 -3.94
N GLN A 60 -8.23 -10.62 -4.52
CA GLN A 60 -9.27 -9.88 -5.24
C GLN A 60 -9.81 -8.69 -4.44
N PHE A 61 -10.04 -7.57 -5.13
CA PHE A 61 -10.48 -6.29 -4.57
C PHE A 61 -9.47 -5.61 -3.61
N GLY A 62 -8.21 -6.06 -3.60
CA GLY A 62 -7.16 -5.44 -2.79
C GLY A 62 -6.83 -4.03 -3.28
N LYS A 63 -6.53 -3.13 -2.34
CA LYS A 63 -6.06 -1.78 -2.62
C LYS A 63 -4.65 -1.58 -2.07
N ILE A 64 -3.78 -1.07 -2.90
CA ILE A 64 -2.40 -0.77 -2.56
C ILE A 64 -2.14 0.69 -2.91
N GLY A 65 -1.73 1.46 -1.93
CA GLY A 65 -1.42 2.88 -2.10
C GLY A 65 -0.17 3.11 -2.94
N LYS A 66 0.13 4.37 -3.19
CA LYS A 66 1.34 4.76 -3.93
C LYS A 66 2.60 4.65 -3.09
N HIS A 67 3.75 4.54 -3.75
CA HIS A 67 5.07 4.44 -3.13
C HIS A 67 5.23 3.26 -2.14
N VAL A 68 4.43 2.23 -2.28
CA VAL A 68 4.50 1.02 -1.43
C VAL A 68 5.63 0.10 -1.90
N MET A 69 6.28 -0.57 -0.96
CA MET A 69 7.22 -1.66 -1.23
C MET A 69 6.70 -2.96 -0.61
N ILE A 70 6.39 -3.93 -1.45
CA ILE A 70 5.96 -5.26 -1.05
C ILE A 70 7.16 -6.20 -1.18
N SER A 71 7.56 -6.83 -0.08
CA SER A 71 8.65 -7.83 -0.11
C SER A 71 8.25 -9.06 -0.90
N GLY A 72 9.22 -9.71 -1.53
CA GLY A 72 8.98 -10.93 -2.29
C GLY A 72 8.31 -12.03 -1.46
N GLY A 73 7.47 -12.84 -2.10
CA GLY A 73 6.72 -13.91 -1.47
C GLY A 73 5.58 -13.48 -0.55
N THR A 74 5.19 -12.22 -0.56
CA THR A 74 4.12 -11.70 0.30
C THR A 74 2.74 -12.00 -0.26
N LEU A 75 1.85 -12.51 0.59
CA LEU A 75 0.43 -12.68 0.28
C LEU A 75 -0.39 -11.50 0.81
N VAL A 76 -0.84 -10.64 -0.09
CA VAL A 76 -1.58 -9.41 0.25
C VAL A 76 -3.06 -9.73 0.41
N ARG A 77 -3.55 -9.76 1.65
CA ARG A 77 -4.95 -10.07 2.01
C ARG A 77 -5.70 -8.87 2.61
N LYS A 78 -5.02 -7.78 2.90
CA LYS A 78 -5.56 -6.51 3.43
C LYS A 78 -5.03 -5.36 2.61
N ASP A 79 -5.73 -4.25 2.66
CA ASP A 79 -5.31 -3.05 1.95
C ASP A 79 -4.00 -2.49 2.54
N ILE A 80 -3.15 -1.96 1.67
CA ILE A 80 -1.84 -1.44 2.06
C ILE A 80 -1.85 0.08 1.83
N PRO A 81 -1.79 0.89 2.90
CA PRO A 81 -1.80 2.34 2.75
C PRO A 81 -0.51 2.86 2.09
N PRO A 82 -0.51 4.12 1.59
CA PRO A 82 0.63 4.70 0.87
C PRO A 82 1.93 4.74 1.68
N TYR A 83 3.06 4.75 1.01
CA TYR A 83 4.41 5.01 1.54
C TYR A 83 5.04 3.93 2.42
N VAL A 84 4.37 2.82 2.66
CA VAL A 84 4.86 1.78 3.59
C VAL A 84 5.61 0.66 2.89
N LYS A 85 6.35 -0.10 3.70
CA LYS A 85 6.83 -1.43 3.36
C LYS A 85 5.99 -2.47 4.08
N VAL A 86 5.73 -3.58 3.40
CA VAL A 86 5.12 -4.77 4.00
C VAL A 86 5.96 -6.00 3.71
N ALA A 87 5.99 -6.91 4.66
CA ALA A 87 6.76 -8.15 4.60
C ALA A 87 6.14 -9.19 5.54
N ARG A 88 6.69 -10.39 5.54
CA ARG A 88 6.38 -11.51 6.43
C ARG A 88 5.11 -12.28 6.04
N GLU A 89 4.93 -13.41 6.69
CA GLU A 89 3.70 -14.20 6.66
C GLU A 89 3.30 -14.49 8.12
N PRO A 90 2.12 -14.07 8.56
CA PRO A 90 1.18 -13.20 7.83
C PRO A 90 1.75 -11.81 7.55
N MET A 91 1.28 -11.19 6.46
CA MET A 91 1.74 -9.86 6.03
C MET A 91 1.58 -8.82 7.14
N SER A 92 2.62 -8.06 7.40
CA SER A 92 2.62 -7.01 8.39
C SER A 92 3.37 -5.76 7.93
N TYR A 93 3.05 -4.63 8.54
CA TYR A 93 3.78 -3.38 8.38
C TYR A 93 5.25 -3.55 8.80
N ALA A 94 6.16 -3.16 7.93
CA ALA A 94 7.61 -3.30 8.11
C ALA A 94 8.35 -1.94 8.00
N GLY A 95 7.68 -0.87 8.40
CA GLY A 95 8.20 0.50 8.31
C GLY A 95 7.74 1.23 7.06
N ILE A 96 8.19 2.47 6.88
CA ILE A 96 7.94 3.24 5.67
C ILE A 96 8.99 2.94 4.60
N ASN A 97 8.63 3.18 3.35
CA ASN A 97 9.54 2.98 2.20
C ASN A 97 10.51 4.16 2.03
N SER A 98 11.28 4.48 3.07
CA SER A 98 12.16 5.65 3.11
C SER A 98 13.19 5.69 1.98
N VAL A 99 13.73 4.53 1.59
CA VAL A 99 14.68 4.44 0.48
C VAL A 99 14.02 4.82 -0.84
N GLY A 100 12.87 4.26 -1.14
CA GLY A 100 12.10 4.59 -2.35
C GLY A 100 11.67 6.06 -2.39
N LEU A 101 11.24 6.60 -1.26
CA LEU A 101 10.82 8.00 -1.15
C LEU A 101 12.01 8.96 -1.38
N ARG A 102 13.18 8.71 -0.77
CA ARG A 102 14.38 9.52 -1.02
C ARG A 102 14.81 9.50 -2.48
N ARG A 103 14.80 8.33 -3.11
CA ARG A 103 15.13 8.18 -4.55
C ARG A 103 14.19 8.99 -5.46
N ARG A 104 12.98 9.29 -4.99
CA ARG A 104 11.97 10.08 -5.71
C ARG A 104 11.89 11.54 -5.25
N GLY A 105 12.90 12.01 -4.51
CA GLY A 105 13.05 13.43 -4.14
C GLY A 105 12.25 13.87 -2.91
N PHE A 106 11.72 12.95 -2.10
CA PHE A 106 11.11 13.32 -0.83
C PHE A 106 12.19 13.80 0.14
N SER A 107 11.98 14.98 0.74
CA SER A 107 12.87 15.50 1.77
C SER A 107 12.82 14.64 3.05
N ASN A 108 13.88 14.70 3.85
CA ASN A 108 13.89 14.01 5.13
C ASN A 108 12.76 14.48 6.05
N ASP A 109 12.38 15.74 6.00
CA ASP A 109 11.29 16.30 6.80
C ASP A 109 9.94 15.68 6.40
N ARG A 110 9.64 15.59 5.09
CA ARG A 110 8.43 14.90 4.60
C ARG A 110 8.40 13.43 5.01
N ILE A 111 9.52 12.73 4.88
CA ILE A 111 9.64 11.33 5.29
C ILE A 111 9.41 11.18 6.79
N PHE A 112 9.95 12.08 7.60
CA PHE A 112 9.76 12.07 9.05
C PHE A 112 8.29 12.30 9.45
N GLU A 113 7.59 13.22 8.79
CA GLU A 113 6.15 13.44 9.02
C GLU A 113 5.30 12.21 8.66
N ILE A 114 5.59 11.55 7.53
CA ILE A 114 4.95 10.27 7.17
C ILE A 114 5.21 9.22 8.25
N GLN A 115 6.45 9.12 8.74
CA GLN A 115 6.83 8.17 9.77
C GLN A 115 6.08 8.40 11.09
N LYS A 116 5.87 9.66 11.50
CA LYS A 116 5.05 10.00 12.67
C LYS A 116 3.61 9.49 12.53
N ILE A 117 2.99 9.70 11.38
CA ILE A 117 1.63 9.23 11.11
C ILE A 117 1.53 7.72 11.33
N TYR A 118 2.44 6.96 10.74
CA TYR A 118 2.44 5.51 10.86
C TYR A 118 2.83 5.00 12.25
N LYS A 119 3.59 5.76 13.02
CA LYS A 119 3.83 5.48 14.43
C LYS A 119 2.54 5.51 15.24
N TYR A 120 1.67 6.49 15.01
CA TYR A 120 0.36 6.52 15.66
C TYR A 120 -0.54 5.37 15.21
N LEU A 121 -0.55 5.03 13.91
CA LEU A 121 -1.39 3.96 13.36
C LEU A 121 -0.99 2.56 13.84
N PHE A 122 0.31 2.27 13.96
CA PHE A 122 0.81 0.90 14.16
C PHE A 122 1.60 0.67 15.44
N GLN A 123 2.05 1.70 16.11
CA GLN A 123 2.91 1.60 17.30
C GLN A 123 2.34 2.28 18.55
N SER A 124 1.14 2.85 18.48
CA SER A 124 0.41 3.38 19.63
C SER A 124 -0.56 2.34 20.18
N LYS A 125 -1.14 2.63 21.35
CA LYS A 125 -2.20 1.82 21.94
C LYS A 125 -3.60 2.07 21.32
N MET A 126 -3.70 3.01 20.38
CA MET A 126 -4.94 3.36 19.72
C MET A 126 -5.30 2.30 18.66
N ASN A 127 -6.60 2.05 18.50
CA ASN A 127 -7.07 1.34 17.30
C ASN A 127 -7.03 2.28 16.08
N VAL A 128 -7.23 1.73 14.88
CA VAL A 128 -7.13 2.51 13.62
C VAL A 128 -8.07 3.72 13.63
N SER A 129 -9.33 3.56 14.08
CA SER A 129 -10.30 4.66 14.11
C SER A 129 -9.90 5.77 15.10
N GLN A 130 -9.36 5.41 16.25
CA GLN A 130 -8.83 6.38 17.21
C GLN A 130 -7.60 7.09 16.66
N ALA A 131 -6.68 6.36 16.07
CA ALA A 131 -5.46 6.91 15.50
C ALA A 131 -5.76 7.87 14.33
N THR A 132 -6.66 7.51 13.42
CA THR A 132 -7.05 8.39 12.30
C THR A 132 -7.68 9.69 12.80
N ARG A 133 -8.56 9.62 13.78
CA ARG A 133 -9.17 10.81 14.40
C ARG A 133 -8.12 11.70 15.09
N PHE A 134 -7.18 11.09 15.81
CA PHE A 134 -6.08 11.82 16.43
C PHE A 134 -5.19 12.52 15.39
N ILE A 135 -4.80 11.80 14.33
CA ILE A 135 -3.97 12.35 13.25
C ILE A 135 -4.68 13.53 12.57
N GLU A 136 -5.97 13.40 12.30
CA GLU A 136 -6.77 14.45 11.67
C GLU A 136 -6.85 15.73 12.51
N ASN A 137 -7.01 15.60 13.83
CA ASN A 137 -7.20 16.72 14.74
C ASN A 137 -5.89 17.35 15.24
N GLU A 138 -4.85 16.56 15.48
CA GLU A 138 -3.65 16.98 16.19
C GLU A 138 -2.41 17.15 15.30
N MET A 139 -2.43 16.62 14.08
CA MET A 139 -1.29 16.76 13.17
C MET A 139 -1.55 17.83 12.11
N PRO A 140 -0.55 18.63 11.73
CA PRO A 140 -0.71 19.65 10.72
C PRO A 140 -1.12 19.03 9.36
N PRO A 141 -1.97 19.71 8.57
CA PRO A 141 -2.39 19.23 7.27
C PRO A 141 -1.21 19.20 6.29
N THR A 142 -0.98 18.03 5.70
CA THR A 142 -0.04 17.82 4.61
C THR A 142 -0.70 16.98 3.54
N GLU A 143 -0.19 17.03 2.31
CA GLU A 143 -0.68 16.21 1.22
C GLU A 143 -0.63 14.72 1.59
N GLU A 144 0.49 14.29 2.16
CA GLU A 144 0.70 12.90 2.56
C GLU A 144 -0.23 12.46 3.68
N ARG A 145 -0.46 13.33 4.69
CA ARG A 145 -1.42 13.05 5.77
C ARG A 145 -2.82 12.81 5.21
N ASP A 146 -3.28 13.74 4.39
CA ASP A 146 -4.63 13.70 3.86
C ASP A 146 -4.83 12.50 2.93
N GLU A 147 -3.82 12.14 2.16
CA GLU A 147 -3.85 10.96 1.31
C GLU A 147 -3.91 9.65 2.12
N ILE A 148 -3.12 9.55 3.18
CA ILE A 148 -3.16 8.38 4.08
C ILE A 148 -4.54 8.24 4.73
N LEU A 149 -5.09 9.33 5.25
CA LEU A 149 -6.41 9.32 5.89
C LEU A 149 -7.52 8.96 4.90
N GLU A 150 -7.49 9.51 3.70
CA GLU A 150 -8.46 9.22 2.63
C GLU A 150 -8.35 7.75 2.19
N PHE A 151 -7.14 7.21 2.06
CA PHE A 151 -6.95 5.79 1.74
C PHE A 151 -7.58 4.89 2.80
N ILE A 152 -7.32 5.16 4.09
CA ILE A 152 -7.86 4.37 5.20
C ILE A 152 -9.40 4.44 5.23
N LYS A 153 -9.97 5.62 5.02
CA LYS A 153 -11.41 5.83 4.94
C LYS A 153 -12.06 4.99 3.84
N ASN A 154 -11.36 4.82 2.71
CA ASN A 154 -11.83 4.05 1.57
C ASN A 154 -11.37 2.57 1.59
N SER A 155 -10.95 2.06 2.73
CA SER A 155 -10.51 0.69 2.93
C SER A 155 -11.44 -0.08 3.88
N PRO A 156 -12.68 -0.40 3.47
CA PRO A 156 -13.67 -1.04 4.33
C PRO A 156 -13.26 -2.45 4.80
N ARG A 157 -12.37 -3.10 4.08
CA ARG A 157 -11.80 -4.41 4.43
C ARG A 157 -10.72 -4.33 5.50
N GLY A 158 -10.37 -3.12 5.93
CA GLY A 158 -9.27 -2.84 6.84
C GLY A 158 -7.89 -2.87 6.18
N ILE A 159 -6.96 -2.19 6.80
CA ILE A 159 -5.56 -2.09 6.36
C ILE A 159 -4.68 -3.17 7.01
N VAL A 160 -3.47 -3.33 6.47
CA VAL A 160 -2.41 -4.15 7.07
C VAL A 160 -2.23 -3.81 8.56
N LYS A 161 -1.88 -4.79 9.37
CA LYS A 161 -1.60 -4.59 10.80
C LYS A 161 -0.12 -4.38 11.08
N GLY A 162 0.19 -3.75 12.22
CA GLY A 162 1.54 -3.71 12.75
C GLY A 162 2.02 -5.09 13.20
N TYR A 163 3.32 -5.29 13.21
CA TYR A 163 3.91 -6.55 13.71
C TYR A 163 3.68 -6.68 15.22
N GLY A 164 3.22 -7.84 15.65
CA GLY A 164 2.97 -8.13 17.07
C GLY A 164 1.68 -7.54 17.67
N THR A 165 0.81 -6.91 16.87
CA THR A 165 -0.49 -6.40 17.32
C THR A 165 -1.62 -7.43 17.23
N GLY A 166 -1.32 -8.65 16.83
CA GLY A 166 -2.26 -9.76 16.86
C GLY A 166 -2.42 -10.27 18.28
N LYS A 167 -3.42 -9.80 19.02
CA LYS A 167 -4.07 -10.63 20.00
C LYS A 167 -4.94 -11.61 19.21
N GLU A 168 -4.68 -12.89 19.45
CA GLU A 168 -5.55 -14.00 19.06
C GLU A 168 -7.00 -13.73 19.45
#